data_85ef901dd2d56a4a05d42ca2d2bf76e3
#
_entry.id   85ef901dd2d56a4a05d42ca2d2bf76e3
#
_cell.length_a   1.000
_cell.length_b   1.000
_cell.length_c   1.000
_cell.angle_alpha   90.00
_cell.angle_beta   90.00
_cell.angle_gamma   90.00
#
_symmetry.space_group_name_H-M   'P 1'
#
loop_
_entity.id
_entity.type
_entity.pdbx_description
1 polymer ?
#
loop_
_entity_poly.entity_id
_entity_poly.type
_entity_poly.pdbx_seq_one_letter_code
_entity_poly.pdbx_strand_id
1 'polypeptide(L)'
;AAMLPQLKFAQSADTIIFVHEDLEPLQLVRGANNASWTKSNVSFTEKPYYAYTLSTSNPGAQITPSATSGNITITANSGVFASGNVHQYINITSSFGRLRIVEFVSSTVVKTVAETPLFNTDAIASGGWQLEAGHELAWSSSRGWPKAVTFHEGRLWLAGAKSLPSTIWASRVNDFFNFDKGEGLDDAALEATLSTSTLNSVTAIFSGRDLQIFTTGGE
;
A
#
# COMPACT_ATOMS: atom_id res chain seq x y z
N ALA A 1 23.25 13.22 -14.25
CA ALA A 1 23.13 14.68 -14.39
C ALA A 1 21.77 15.12 -14.96
N ALA A 2 21.15 14.35 -15.88
CA ALA A 2 19.87 14.72 -16.49
C ALA A 2 18.66 14.65 -15.53
N MET A 3 18.72 13.86 -14.46
CA MET A 3 17.63 13.69 -13.47
C MET A 3 17.57 14.78 -12.41
N LEU A 4 18.65 15.50 -12.15
CA LEU A 4 18.71 16.47 -11.05
C LEU A 4 17.60 17.54 -11.07
N PRO A 5 17.24 18.14 -12.23
CA PRO A 5 16.18 19.14 -12.29
C PRO A 5 14.78 18.58 -12.00
N GLN A 6 14.59 17.27 -12.09
CA GLN A 6 13.30 16.60 -11.93
C GLN A 6 13.11 16.03 -10.52
N LEU A 7 14.18 16.01 -9.70
CA LEU A 7 14.08 15.58 -8.31
C LEU A 7 13.17 16.51 -7.52
N LYS A 8 12.23 15.93 -6.81
CA LYS A 8 11.42 16.62 -5.81
C LYS A 8 11.83 16.15 -4.43
N PHE A 9 11.64 17.01 -3.45
CA PHE A 9 11.99 16.65 -2.07
C PHE A 9 11.03 17.26 -1.06
N ALA A 10 10.95 16.61 0.09
CA ALA A 10 10.32 17.14 1.30
C ALA A 10 11.25 16.91 2.49
N GLN A 11 11.24 17.83 3.43
CA GLN A 11 12.04 17.74 4.65
C GLN A 11 11.16 17.70 5.89
N SER A 12 11.52 16.83 6.81
CA SER A 12 10.98 16.81 8.17
C SER A 12 12.13 16.58 9.14
N ALA A 13 12.30 17.48 10.11
CA ALA A 13 13.41 17.46 11.06
C ALA A 13 14.79 17.30 10.36
N ASP A 14 15.52 16.26 10.70
CA ASP A 14 16.87 15.96 10.18
C ASP A 14 16.86 15.07 8.92
N THR A 15 15.69 14.80 8.35
CA THR A 15 15.53 13.90 7.19
C THR A 15 14.96 14.64 6.00
N ILE A 16 15.62 14.49 4.85
CA ILE A 16 15.12 14.93 3.55
C ILE A 16 14.80 13.68 2.73
N ILE A 17 13.60 13.62 2.16
CA ILE A 17 13.17 12.56 1.25
C ILE A 17 13.19 13.11 -0.17
N PHE A 18 13.88 12.42 -1.08
CA PHE A 18 13.93 12.73 -2.49
C PHE A 18 13.14 11.69 -3.27
N VAL A 19 12.40 12.15 -4.27
CA VAL A 19 11.60 11.30 -5.17
C VAL A 19 11.83 11.65 -6.63
N HIS A 20 11.73 10.63 -7.48
CA HIS A 20 11.77 10.72 -8.93
C HIS A 20 11.08 9.48 -9.52
N GLU A 21 10.36 9.61 -10.62
CA GLU A 21 9.56 8.52 -11.19
C GLU A 21 10.37 7.27 -11.62
N ASP A 22 11.66 7.41 -11.87
CA ASP A 22 12.56 6.31 -12.27
C ASP A 22 13.52 5.87 -11.16
N LEU A 23 13.42 6.45 -9.95
CA LEU A 23 14.32 6.13 -8.83
C LEU A 23 13.54 5.78 -7.59
N GLU A 24 13.97 4.72 -6.93
CA GLU A 24 13.47 4.41 -5.59
C GLU A 24 13.68 5.61 -4.67
N PRO A 25 12.68 5.99 -3.85
CA PRO A 25 12.81 7.11 -2.93
C PRO A 25 14.06 7.02 -2.07
N LEU A 26 14.81 8.12 -2.03
CA LEU A 26 16.04 8.26 -1.27
C LEU A 26 15.80 9.13 -0.05
N GLN A 27 16.50 8.83 1.03
CA GLN A 27 16.56 9.70 2.19
C GLN A 27 17.98 10.17 2.45
N LEU A 28 18.11 11.41 2.90
CA LEU A 28 19.32 12.00 3.40
C LEU A 28 19.09 12.43 4.85
N VAL A 29 19.78 11.79 5.77
CA VAL A 29 19.63 12.02 7.20
C VAL A 29 20.86 12.73 7.75
N ARG A 30 20.64 13.83 8.45
CA ARG A 30 21.69 14.59 9.15
C ARG A 30 22.06 13.91 10.44
N GLY A 31 23.33 13.70 10.66
CA GLY A 31 23.87 13.13 11.92
C GLY A 31 23.88 14.12 13.07
N ALA A 32 24.01 13.62 14.29
CA ALA A 32 23.88 14.36 15.54
C ALA A 32 24.81 15.56 15.70
N ASN A 33 25.95 15.57 15.04
CA ASN A 33 26.96 16.64 15.11
C ASN A 33 26.85 17.67 13.96
N ASN A 34 25.83 17.60 13.14
CA ASN A 34 25.63 18.43 11.93
C ASN A 34 26.75 18.34 10.88
N ALA A 35 27.74 17.48 11.06
CA ALA A 35 28.90 17.35 10.19
C ALA A 35 28.82 16.13 9.26
N SER A 36 27.92 15.21 9.53
CA SER A 36 27.75 13.98 8.75
C SER A 36 26.34 13.91 8.13
N TRP A 37 26.28 13.30 6.96
CA TRP A 37 25.03 13.04 6.26
C TRP A 37 25.03 11.61 5.74
N THR A 38 23.98 10.88 6.00
CA THR A 38 23.83 9.51 5.54
C THR A 38 22.76 9.44 4.46
N LYS A 39 23.16 8.94 3.28
CA LYS A 39 22.24 8.67 2.16
C LYS A 39 21.90 7.19 2.15
N SER A 40 20.61 6.86 2.07
CA SER A 40 20.10 5.51 1.87
C SER A 40 18.81 5.54 1.07
N ASN A 41 18.36 4.39 0.58
CA ASN A 41 16.98 4.26 0.11
C ASN A 41 16.04 4.37 1.31
N VAL A 42 14.83 4.88 1.08
CA VAL A 42 13.78 4.88 2.11
C VAL A 42 13.39 3.44 2.40
N SER A 43 13.49 3.04 3.67
CA SER A 43 13.00 1.74 4.13
C SER A 43 11.52 1.85 4.49
N PHE A 44 10.66 1.42 3.59
CA PHE A 44 9.22 1.35 3.85
C PHE A 44 8.90 0.11 4.70
N THR A 45 8.13 0.31 5.77
CA THR A 45 7.55 -0.78 6.57
C THR A 45 6.55 -1.55 5.72
N GLU A 46 5.71 -0.81 4.99
CA GLU A 46 4.78 -1.36 4.03
C GLU A 46 4.63 -0.42 2.83
N LYS A 47 4.69 -0.96 1.61
CA LYS A 47 4.44 -0.21 0.36
C LYS A 47 3.01 -0.45 -0.09
N PRO A 48 2.37 0.48 -0.82
CA PRO A 48 1.05 0.22 -1.37
C PRO A 48 1.10 -0.86 -2.44
N TYR A 49 0.03 -1.64 -2.50
CA TYR A 49 -0.13 -2.71 -3.49
C TYR A 49 -1.01 -2.25 -4.64
N TYR A 50 -0.65 -2.66 -5.84
CA TYR A 50 -1.50 -2.56 -7.00
C TYR A 50 -2.49 -3.72 -6.95
N ALA A 51 -3.73 -3.41 -6.56
CA ALA A 51 -4.76 -4.41 -6.34
C ALA A 51 -5.40 -4.83 -7.67
N TYR A 52 -4.78 -5.73 -8.41
CA TYR A 52 -5.44 -6.47 -9.46
C TYR A 52 -5.18 -7.97 -9.30
N THR A 53 -6.16 -8.76 -9.69
CA THR A 53 -6.06 -10.21 -9.62
C THR A 53 -5.59 -10.73 -10.97
N LEU A 54 -4.39 -11.30 -11.03
CA LEU A 54 -3.88 -11.98 -12.23
C LEU A 54 -4.50 -13.35 -12.41
N SER A 55 -4.77 -14.03 -11.29
CA SER A 55 -5.37 -15.36 -11.26
C SER A 55 -6.12 -15.58 -9.96
N THR A 56 -7.14 -16.40 -10.04
CA THR A 56 -7.85 -16.93 -8.88
C THR A 56 -7.68 -18.44 -8.83
N SER A 57 -7.57 -18.99 -7.63
CA SER A 57 -7.56 -20.43 -7.41
C SER A 57 -8.52 -20.81 -6.30
N ASN A 58 -9.16 -21.97 -6.46
CA ASN A 58 -9.93 -22.60 -5.38
C ASN A 58 -9.06 -23.71 -4.75
N PRO A 59 -8.50 -23.50 -3.56
CA PRO A 59 -7.61 -24.46 -2.94
C PRO A 59 -8.29 -25.76 -2.47
N GLY A 60 -9.60 -25.86 -2.57
CA GLY A 60 -10.32 -27.10 -2.27
C GLY A 60 -10.55 -27.38 -0.78
N ALA A 61 -10.31 -26.41 0.10
CA ALA A 61 -10.47 -26.55 1.54
C ALA A 61 -11.66 -25.77 2.07
N GLN A 62 -12.23 -26.20 3.19
CA GLN A 62 -13.11 -25.39 4.03
C GLN A 62 -12.25 -24.46 4.87
N ILE A 63 -12.67 -23.21 5.04
CA ILE A 63 -12.03 -22.23 5.94
C ILE A 63 -13.00 -21.74 7.00
N THR A 64 -12.47 -21.37 8.17
CA THR A 64 -13.24 -20.80 9.28
C THR A 64 -12.57 -19.53 9.76
N PRO A 65 -13.26 -18.38 9.70
CA PRO A 65 -12.74 -17.11 10.21
C PRO A 65 -12.98 -16.98 11.72
N SER A 66 -12.05 -16.30 12.41
CA SER A 66 -12.16 -16.06 13.86
C SER A 66 -13.01 -14.83 14.21
N ALA A 67 -13.25 -13.94 13.28
CA ALA A 67 -14.01 -12.69 13.42
C ALA A 67 -14.59 -12.26 12.08
N THR A 68 -15.45 -11.23 12.07
CA THR A 68 -16.05 -10.68 10.85
C THR A 68 -15.35 -9.44 10.33
N SER A 69 -14.57 -8.76 11.15
CA SER A 69 -13.86 -7.52 10.80
C SER A 69 -12.55 -7.44 11.56
N GLY A 70 -11.70 -6.52 11.16
CA GLY A 70 -10.43 -6.32 11.80
C GLY A 70 -9.38 -7.35 11.41
N ASN A 71 -8.55 -7.68 12.39
CA ASN A 71 -7.58 -8.76 12.27
C ASN A 71 -8.27 -10.11 12.44
N ILE A 72 -8.26 -10.92 11.40
CA ILE A 72 -8.96 -12.20 11.34
C ILE A 72 -7.95 -13.32 11.17
N THR A 73 -8.03 -14.34 12.03
CA THR A 73 -7.31 -15.60 11.78
C THR A 73 -8.20 -16.51 10.95
N ILE A 74 -7.69 -16.99 9.83
CA ILE A 74 -8.35 -17.98 8.98
C ILE A 74 -7.71 -19.33 9.24
N THR A 75 -8.54 -20.30 9.58
CA THR A 75 -8.15 -21.69 9.77
C THR A 75 -8.76 -22.56 8.67
N ALA A 76 -7.95 -23.26 7.93
CA ALA A 76 -8.38 -24.23 6.92
C ALA A 76 -8.38 -25.66 7.49
N ASN A 77 -9.28 -26.51 7.02
CA ASN A 77 -9.36 -27.93 7.42
C ASN A 77 -8.30 -28.81 6.77
N SER A 78 -7.54 -28.28 5.81
CA SER A 78 -6.40 -28.96 5.17
C SER A 78 -5.31 -27.92 4.78
N GLY A 79 -4.10 -28.40 4.51
CA GLY A 79 -2.97 -27.54 4.17
C GLY A 79 -3.12 -26.92 2.77
N VAL A 80 -3.50 -25.66 2.70
CA VAL A 80 -3.73 -24.92 1.46
C VAL A 80 -2.96 -23.61 1.37
N PHE A 81 -2.34 -23.16 2.48
CA PHE A 81 -1.58 -21.93 2.52
C PHE A 81 -0.07 -22.18 2.41
N ALA A 82 0.63 -21.23 1.83
CA ALA A 82 2.08 -21.18 1.74
C ALA A 82 2.60 -19.78 2.12
N SER A 83 3.87 -19.64 2.47
CA SER A 83 4.48 -18.35 2.81
C SER A 83 4.38 -17.32 1.68
N GLY A 84 4.35 -17.76 0.43
CA GLY A 84 4.16 -16.91 -0.74
C GLY A 84 2.73 -16.36 -0.91
N ASN A 85 1.78 -16.76 -0.08
CA ASN A 85 0.42 -16.19 -0.09
C ASN A 85 0.30 -14.89 0.72
N VAL A 86 1.35 -14.48 1.46
CA VAL A 86 1.35 -13.16 2.11
C VAL A 86 1.15 -12.08 1.05
N HIS A 87 0.29 -11.10 1.37
CA HIS A 87 -0.20 -10.04 0.48
C HIS A 87 -1.19 -10.45 -0.61
N GLN A 88 -1.53 -11.72 -0.72
CA GLN A 88 -2.65 -12.18 -1.55
C GLN A 88 -3.98 -11.99 -0.80
N TYR A 89 -5.09 -12.12 -1.52
CA TYR A 89 -6.41 -11.98 -0.93
C TYR A 89 -7.16 -13.30 -0.88
N ILE A 90 -7.92 -13.46 0.19
CA ILE A 90 -9.00 -14.43 0.29
C ILE A 90 -10.28 -13.68 -0.06
N ASN A 91 -10.90 -14.03 -1.18
CA ASN A 91 -12.17 -13.48 -1.61
C ASN A 91 -13.29 -14.50 -1.35
N ILE A 92 -14.29 -14.09 -0.59
CA ILE A 92 -15.45 -14.95 -0.29
C ILE A 92 -16.47 -14.81 -1.41
N THR A 93 -16.67 -15.90 -2.14
CA THR A 93 -17.55 -15.94 -3.32
C THR A 93 -18.96 -16.39 -3.00
N SER A 94 -19.17 -17.10 -1.88
CA SER A 94 -20.49 -17.54 -1.41
C SER A 94 -21.28 -16.49 -0.65
N SER A 95 -20.60 -15.42 -0.21
CA SER A 95 -21.17 -14.30 0.52
C SER A 95 -20.32 -13.04 0.32
N PHE A 96 -20.32 -12.13 1.30
CA PHE A 96 -19.46 -10.95 1.27
C PHE A 96 -18.21 -11.19 2.09
N GLY A 97 -17.10 -10.60 1.65
CA GLY A 97 -15.87 -10.52 2.38
C GLY A 97 -14.64 -10.61 1.48
N ARG A 98 -13.66 -9.76 1.77
CA ARG A 98 -12.35 -9.79 1.12
C ARG A 98 -11.28 -9.52 2.17
N LEU A 99 -10.37 -10.47 2.33
CA LEU A 99 -9.37 -10.48 3.39
C LEU A 99 -7.98 -10.48 2.77
N ARG A 100 -7.11 -9.57 3.18
CA ARG A 100 -5.70 -9.57 2.79
C ARG A 100 -4.88 -10.40 3.76
N ILE A 101 -4.11 -11.35 3.26
CA ILE A 101 -3.20 -12.16 4.07
C ILE A 101 -2.00 -11.30 4.47
N VAL A 102 -1.78 -11.15 5.78
CA VAL A 102 -0.68 -10.35 6.34
C VAL A 102 0.41 -11.20 6.97
N GLU A 103 0.09 -12.43 7.38
CA GLU A 103 1.06 -13.34 8.00
C GLU A 103 0.72 -14.80 7.66
N PHE A 104 1.74 -15.55 7.28
CA PHE A 104 1.67 -17.01 7.16
C PHE A 104 2.08 -17.64 8.50
N VAL A 105 1.18 -18.38 9.13
CA VAL A 105 1.44 -19.09 10.39
C VAL A 105 1.78 -20.56 10.12
N SER A 106 0.97 -21.22 9.30
CA SER A 106 1.17 -22.62 8.89
C SER A 106 0.41 -22.91 7.60
N SER A 107 0.56 -24.11 7.06
CA SER A 107 -0.19 -24.53 5.86
C SER A 107 -1.70 -24.52 6.04
N THR A 108 -2.19 -24.50 7.28
CA THR A 108 -3.62 -24.45 7.61
C THR A 108 -4.05 -23.14 8.24
N VAL A 109 -3.14 -22.23 8.61
CA VAL A 109 -3.47 -21.00 9.34
C VAL A 109 -2.75 -19.80 8.74
N VAL A 110 -3.52 -18.76 8.46
CA VAL A 110 -3.01 -17.43 8.08
C VAL A 110 -3.69 -16.36 8.92
N LYS A 111 -2.98 -15.23 9.15
CA LYS A 111 -3.60 -14.03 9.69
C LYS A 111 -3.90 -13.08 8.53
N THR A 112 -5.06 -12.47 8.62
CA THR A 112 -5.59 -11.57 7.58
C THR A 112 -6.11 -10.29 8.19
N VAL A 113 -6.24 -9.27 7.35
CA VAL A 113 -6.96 -8.03 7.66
C VAL A 113 -8.17 -7.94 6.71
N ALA A 114 -9.33 -7.64 7.25
CA ALA A 114 -10.53 -7.45 6.46
C ALA A 114 -10.47 -6.10 5.71
N GLU A 115 -10.43 -6.13 4.37
CA GLU A 115 -10.70 -4.94 3.55
C GLU A 115 -12.20 -4.77 3.31
N THR A 116 -12.91 -5.89 3.21
CA THR A 116 -14.37 -5.93 3.23
C THR A 116 -14.78 -6.90 4.32
N PRO A 117 -15.56 -6.46 5.31
CA PRO A 117 -16.01 -7.32 6.40
C PRO A 117 -16.74 -8.56 5.92
N LEU A 118 -16.64 -9.63 6.68
CA LEU A 118 -17.38 -10.88 6.47
C LEU A 118 -18.82 -10.73 6.96
N PHE A 119 -19.72 -11.50 6.38
CA PHE A 119 -21.11 -11.55 6.82
C PHE A 119 -21.27 -12.19 8.20
N ASN A 120 -20.57 -13.29 8.45
CA ASN A 120 -20.52 -14.02 9.72
C ASN A 120 -19.20 -14.77 9.89
N THR A 121 -19.08 -15.56 10.97
CA THR A 121 -17.92 -16.41 11.27
C THR A 121 -18.15 -17.89 10.96
N ASP A 122 -19.21 -18.22 10.24
CA ASP A 122 -19.49 -19.60 9.89
C ASP A 122 -18.40 -20.18 8.97
N ALA A 123 -18.28 -21.49 9.01
CA ALA A 123 -17.34 -22.20 8.15
C ALA A 123 -17.75 -22.06 6.68
N ILE A 124 -16.83 -21.61 5.85
CA ILE A 124 -17.00 -21.38 4.42
C ILE A 124 -16.52 -22.64 3.70
N ALA A 125 -17.44 -23.31 3.02
CA ALA A 125 -17.14 -24.55 2.30
C ALA A 125 -16.12 -24.35 1.16
N SER A 126 -15.48 -25.43 0.76
CA SER A 126 -14.69 -25.48 -0.48
C SER A 126 -15.53 -24.99 -1.66
N GLY A 127 -14.97 -24.07 -2.45
CA GLY A 127 -15.69 -23.41 -3.56
C GLY A 127 -16.46 -22.15 -3.16
N GLY A 128 -16.69 -21.90 -1.85
CA GLY A 128 -17.28 -20.66 -1.35
C GLY A 128 -16.27 -19.51 -1.18
N TRP A 129 -15.02 -19.74 -1.50
CA TRP A 129 -13.95 -18.75 -1.44
C TRP A 129 -12.88 -19.05 -2.49
N GLN A 130 -12.08 -18.04 -2.80
CA GLN A 130 -10.96 -18.13 -3.72
C GLN A 130 -9.74 -17.42 -3.15
N LEU A 131 -8.56 -17.94 -3.46
CA LEU A 131 -7.30 -17.25 -3.25
C LEU A 131 -7.01 -16.41 -4.49
N GLU A 132 -6.97 -15.10 -4.32
CA GLU A 132 -6.60 -14.15 -5.38
C GLU A 132 -5.08 -13.95 -5.33
N ALA A 133 -4.39 -14.48 -6.33
CA ALA A 133 -2.95 -14.28 -6.52
C ALA A 133 -2.72 -13.09 -7.44
N GLY A 134 -1.54 -12.48 -7.33
CA GLY A 134 -1.15 -11.44 -8.27
C GLY A 134 -1.24 -10.03 -7.73
N HIS A 135 -0.69 -9.83 -6.54
CA HIS A 135 -0.36 -8.50 -6.06
C HIS A 135 1.00 -8.11 -6.58
N GLU A 136 1.06 -6.95 -7.20
CA GLU A 136 2.30 -6.22 -7.43
C GLU A 136 2.36 -5.02 -6.51
N LEU A 137 3.56 -4.65 -6.11
CA LEU A 137 3.78 -3.37 -5.44
C LEU A 137 3.39 -2.24 -6.40
N ALA A 138 2.66 -1.24 -5.90
CA ALA A 138 2.32 -0.06 -6.68
C ALA A 138 3.58 0.70 -7.13
N TRP A 139 4.66 0.60 -6.35
CA TRP A 139 5.96 1.19 -6.62
C TRP A 139 7.03 0.12 -6.77
N SER A 140 7.63 0.05 -7.93
CA SER A 140 8.72 -0.88 -8.25
C SER A 140 9.54 -0.38 -9.43
N SER A 141 10.64 -1.05 -9.74
CA SER A 141 11.45 -0.74 -10.92
C SER A 141 10.69 -0.88 -12.23
N SER A 142 9.69 -1.77 -12.30
CA SER A 142 8.85 -1.96 -13.48
C SER A 142 7.68 -0.98 -13.55
N ARG A 143 7.10 -0.59 -12.41
CA ARG A 143 5.94 0.30 -12.33
C ARG A 143 6.30 1.76 -12.16
N GLY A 144 7.56 2.06 -11.86
CA GLY A 144 8.03 3.39 -11.50
C GLY A 144 7.75 3.73 -10.04
N TRP A 145 8.18 4.92 -9.65
CA TRP A 145 8.17 5.41 -8.29
C TRP A 145 7.39 6.72 -8.21
N PRO A 146 6.94 7.14 -7.01
CA PRO A 146 6.31 8.45 -6.84
C PRO A 146 7.26 9.59 -7.25
N LYS A 147 6.74 10.61 -7.89
CA LYS A 147 7.51 11.80 -8.32
C LYS A 147 7.17 13.08 -7.56
N ALA A 148 6.18 13.05 -6.69
CA ALA A 148 5.83 14.17 -5.83
C ALA A 148 5.77 13.71 -4.38
N VAL A 149 6.21 14.56 -3.44
CA VAL A 149 6.34 14.27 -2.02
C VAL A 149 6.07 15.51 -1.18
N THR A 150 5.36 15.35 -0.07
CA THR A 150 5.22 16.37 0.99
C THR A 150 4.87 15.72 2.33
N PHE A 151 5.07 16.44 3.44
CA PHE A 151 4.50 16.10 4.74
C PHE A 151 3.29 16.98 4.99
N HIS A 152 2.18 16.39 5.38
CA HIS A 152 0.95 17.11 5.69
C HIS A 152 0.14 16.33 6.73
N GLU A 153 -0.34 17.01 7.77
CA GLU A 153 -1.20 16.44 8.83
C GLU A 153 -0.70 15.12 9.42
N GLY A 154 0.59 15.08 9.78
CA GLY A 154 1.19 13.89 10.40
C GLY A 154 1.38 12.69 9.47
N ARG A 155 1.30 12.87 8.17
CA ARG A 155 1.48 11.83 7.15
C ARG A 155 2.56 12.22 6.14
N LEU A 156 3.24 11.23 5.59
CA LEU A 156 4.02 11.37 4.38
C LEU A 156 3.10 11.14 3.18
N TRP A 157 3.01 12.15 2.31
CA TRP A 157 2.24 12.08 1.07
C TRP A 157 3.18 11.88 -0.11
N LEU A 158 2.85 10.89 -0.93
CA LEU A 158 3.54 10.54 -2.16
C LEU A 158 2.54 10.49 -3.31
N ALA A 159 2.95 10.88 -4.52
CA ALA A 159 2.02 10.92 -5.64
C ALA A 159 2.70 10.72 -6.99
N GLY A 160 1.90 10.29 -7.98
CA GLY A 160 2.24 10.31 -9.39
C GLY A 160 3.31 9.31 -9.77
N ALA A 161 3.12 8.03 -9.46
CA ALA A 161 4.00 6.98 -10.00
C ALA A 161 3.78 6.80 -11.51
N LYS A 162 4.78 6.33 -12.22
CA LYS A 162 4.79 6.20 -13.69
C LYS A 162 3.60 5.37 -14.23
N SER A 163 3.26 4.26 -13.55
CA SER A 163 2.10 3.41 -13.91
C SER A 163 0.79 3.90 -13.31
N LEU A 164 0.83 4.81 -12.32
CA LEU A 164 -0.31 5.35 -11.60
C LEU A 164 -0.18 6.88 -11.48
N PRO A 165 -0.23 7.60 -12.61
CA PRO A 165 0.14 9.02 -12.66
C PRO A 165 -0.82 9.95 -11.91
N SER A 166 -2.09 9.55 -11.74
CA SER A 166 -3.13 10.33 -11.05
C SER A 166 -3.39 9.84 -9.62
N THR A 167 -2.61 8.89 -9.10
CA THR A 167 -2.81 8.35 -7.76
C THR A 167 -1.95 9.06 -6.74
N ILE A 168 -2.54 9.29 -5.58
CA ILE A 168 -1.92 9.85 -4.38
C ILE A 168 -2.01 8.83 -3.24
N TRP A 169 -0.98 8.79 -2.43
CA TRP A 169 -0.88 7.91 -1.26
C TRP A 169 -0.48 8.72 -0.05
N ALA A 170 -1.11 8.45 1.09
CA ALA A 170 -0.67 8.96 2.38
C ALA A 170 -0.30 7.80 3.30
N SER A 171 0.78 7.96 4.04
CA SER A 171 1.17 7.00 5.08
C SER A 171 0.15 6.95 6.21
N ARG A 172 0.28 5.99 7.10
CA ARG A 172 -0.40 6.02 8.40
C ARG A 172 -0.04 7.29 9.17
N VAL A 173 -0.93 7.72 10.06
CA VAL A 173 -0.69 8.89 10.92
C VAL A 173 0.49 8.63 11.84
N ASN A 174 1.49 9.52 11.82
CA ASN A 174 2.74 9.44 12.59
C ASN A 174 3.59 8.19 12.34
N ASP A 175 3.29 7.42 11.29
CA ASP A 175 4.10 6.30 10.81
C ASP A 175 4.39 6.51 9.30
N PHE A 176 5.35 7.38 9.02
CA PHE A 176 5.61 7.96 7.70
C PHE A 176 6.01 6.97 6.60
N PHE A 177 6.48 5.78 6.97
CA PHE A 177 6.96 4.79 6.02
C PHE A 177 6.05 3.57 5.90
N ASN A 178 4.86 3.64 6.49
CA ASN A 178 3.86 2.60 6.47
C ASN A 178 2.63 3.01 5.65
N PHE A 179 2.44 2.36 4.52
CA PHE A 179 1.33 2.60 3.60
C PHE A 179 0.28 1.49 3.65
N ASP A 180 0.20 0.75 4.77
CA ASP A 180 -0.86 -0.23 5.00
C ASP A 180 -2.20 0.45 5.27
N LYS A 181 -3.16 0.22 4.38
CA LYS A 181 -4.54 0.73 4.51
C LYS A 181 -5.32 0.06 5.63
N GLY A 182 -4.85 -1.12 6.09
CA GLY A 182 -5.51 -1.87 7.15
C GLY A 182 -7.01 -2.01 6.91
N GLU A 183 -7.78 -1.67 7.94
CA GLU A 183 -9.25 -1.69 7.91
C GLU A 183 -9.89 -0.38 7.41
N GLY A 184 -9.09 0.60 7.00
CA GLY A 184 -9.59 1.91 6.58
C GLY A 184 -10.04 2.81 7.74
N LEU A 185 -9.41 2.66 8.91
CA LEU A 185 -9.61 3.55 10.05
C LEU A 185 -8.97 4.93 9.79
N ASP A 186 -9.35 5.92 10.59
CA ASP A 186 -8.90 7.32 10.41
C ASP A 186 -7.37 7.48 10.46
N ASP A 187 -6.67 6.61 11.17
CA ASP A 187 -5.21 6.58 11.25
C ASP A 187 -4.52 5.71 10.18
N ALA A 188 -5.29 4.92 9.42
CA ALA A 188 -4.78 4.04 8.38
C ALA A 188 -4.21 4.84 7.19
N ALA A 189 -3.39 4.19 6.37
CA ALA A 189 -2.89 4.78 5.13
C ALA A 189 -4.04 5.04 4.15
N LEU A 190 -3.86 6.08 3.32
CA LEU A 190 -4.86 6.46 2.33
C LEU A 190 -4.32 6.25 0.92
N GLU A 191 -5.21 5.89 0.01
CA GLU A 191 -4.94 5.84 -1.41
C GLU A 191 -6.14 6.42 -2.14
N ALA A 192 -5.91 7.38 -3.00
CA ALA A 192 -6.95 7.99 -3.83
C ALA A 192 -6.43 8.21 -5.24
N THR A 193 -7.27 7.96 -6.22
CA THR A 193 -6.98 8.27 -7.61
C THR A 193 -7.87 9.42 -8.06
N LEU A 194 -7.24 10.46 -8.59
CA LEU A 194 -7.96 11.62 -9.11
C LEU A 194 -8.78 11.20 -10.33
N SER A 195 -10.10 11.32 -10.23
CA SER A 195 -11.02 11.05 -11.32
C SER A 195 -11.25 12.34 -12.10
N THR A 196 -10.65 12.44 -13.28
CA THR A 196 -10.81 13.56 -14.20
C THR A 196 -11.24 13.06 -15.57
N SER A 197 -11.88 13.91 -16.37
CA SER A 197 -12.31 13.56 -17.73
C SER A 197 -11.14 13.34 -18.69
N THR A 198 -9.95 13.78 -18.32
CA THR A 198 -8.68 13.61 -19.09
C THR A 198 -7.65 12.93 -18.18
N LEU A 199 -6.72 12.20 -18.81
CA LEU A 199 -5.63 11.58 -18.06
C LEU A 199 -4.64 12.67 -17.60
N ASN A 200 -4.74 13.03 -16.33
CA ASN A 200 -3.87 14.03 -15.70
C ASN A 200 -2.85 13.34 -14.79
N SER A 201 -1.59 13.74 -14.94
CA SER A 201 -0.51 13.26 -14.08
C SER A 201 -0.25 14.26 -12.95
N VAL A 202 -0.18 13.78 -11.72
CA VAL A 202 0.25 14.62 -10.60
C VAL A 202 1.70 15.05 -10.83
N THR A 203 1.93 16.36 -10.80
CA THR A 203 3.27 16.95 -11.03
C THR A 203 3.92 17.43 -9.74
N ALA A 204 3.12 17.90 -8.78
CA ALA A 204 3.59 18.36 -7.48
C ALA A 204 2.47 18.27 -6.44
N ILE A 205 2.86 18.16 -5.17
CA ILE A 205 1.98 18.25 -4.01
C ILE A 205 2.62 19.18 -2.97
N PHE A 206 1.81 20.03 -2.35
CA PHE A 206 2.28 20.97 -1.33
C PHE A 206 1.38 20.95 -0.11
N SER A 207 2.00 21.10 1.04
CA SER A 207 1.29 21.31 2.31
C SER A 207 1.03 22.80 2.52
N GLY A 208 -0.24 23.15 2.65
CA GLY A 208 -0.69 24.49 3.08
C GLY A 208 -1.66 24.32 4.24
N ARG A 209 -2.70 25.15 4.28
CA ARG A 209 -3.85 24.91 5.14
C ARG A 209 -4.52 23.59 4.76
N ASP A 210 -4.64 23.36 3.46
CA ASP A 210 -5.13 22.12 2.85
C ASP A 210 -4.02 21.53 1.99
N LEU A 211 -4.11 20.23 1.66
CA LEU A 211 -3.20 19.60 0.74
C LEU A 211 -3.50 20.06 -0.70
N GLN A 212 -2.54 20.69 -1.33
CA GLN A 212 -2.64 21.16 -2.72
C GLN A 212 -2.01 20.16 -3.68
N ILE A 213 -2.76 19.78 -4.72
CA ILE A 213 -2.34 18.79 -5.71
C ILE A 213 -2.34 19.45 -7.08
N PHE A 214 -1.16 19.53 -7.70
CA PHE A 214 -0.97 20.08 -9.04
C PHE A 214 -0.82 18.95 -10.05
N THR A 215 -1.56 19.06 -11.13
CA THR A 215 -1.56 18.10 -12.22
C THR A 215 -1.18 18.74 -13.54
N THR A 216 -0.98 17.94 -14.57
CA THR A 216 -0.72 18.43 -15.94
C THR A 216 -1.91 19.18 -16.53
N GLY A 217 -3.12 19.01 -16.00
CA GLY A 217 -4.35 19.66 -16.43
C GLY A 217 -4.78 20.84 -15.55
N GLY A 218 -4.01 21.20 -14.53
CA GLY A 218 -4.31 22.27 -13.56
C GLY A 218 -4.31 21.75 -12.13
N GLU A 219 -4.71 22.61 -11.19
CA GLU A 219 -4.92 22.27 -9.77
C GLU A 219 -6.36 21.84 -9.50
#